data_bfe4e83e720a19db1df5d6809f4784b2
#
_entry.id   bfe4e83e720a19db1df5d6809f4784b2
#
_cell.length_a   1.000
_cell.length_b   1.000
_cell.length_c   1.000
_cell.angle_alpha   90.00
_cell.angle_beta   90.00
_cell.angle_gamma   90.00
#
_symmetry.space_group_name_H-M   'P 1'
#
loop_
_entity.id
_entity.type
_entity.pdbx_description
1 polymer ?
#
loop_
_entity_poly.entity_id
_entity_poly.type
_entity_poly.pdbx_seq_one_letter_code
_entity_poly.pdbx_strand_id
1 'polypeptide(L)'
;GEKIYPEEVEEALKKDPVVFDCLVVGLPDDRFGQKIIAVVSTENDQIIAETDIISNARERLAGYKLPKQIIFCSEVRRAPNGKADYKWAKTFAEENIK
;
A
#
# COMPACT_ATOMS: atom_id res chain seq x y z
N GLY A 1 17.39 0.61 13.13
CA GLY A 1 16.35 1.37 12.46
C GLY A 1 14.95 1.04 12.92
N GLU A 2 14.06 1.88 12.55
CA GLU A 2 12.65 1.69 12.89
C GLU A 2 12.06 0.58 12.06
N LYS A 3 11.29 -0.29 12.72
CA LYS A 3 10.58 -1.34 12.00
C LYS A 3 9.22 -0.83 11.54
N ILE A 4 8.84 -1.24 10.34
CA ILE A 4 7.55 -0.90 9.78
C ILE A 4 6.82 -2.21 9.52
N TYR A 5 5.63 -2.34 10.10
CA TYR A 5 4.82 -3.53 9.95
C TYR A 5 3.78 -3.28 8.87
N PRO A 6 3.77 -4.09 7.80
CA PRO A 6 2.81 -3.86 6.70
C PRO A 6 1.36 -3.75 7.18
N GLU A 7 0.98 -4.56 8.15
CA GLU A 7 -0.40 -4.58 8.64
C GLU A 7 -0.80 -3.24 9.28
N GLU A 8 0.12 -2.58 9.96
CA GLU A 8 -0.15 -1.27 10.56
C GLU A 8 -0.46 -0.24 9.48
N VAL A 9 0.35 -0.24 8.41
CA VAL A 9 0.16 0.69 7.31
C VAL A 9 -1.14 0.38 6.57
N GLU A 10 -1.41 -0.91 6.33
CA GLU A 10 -2.63 -1.35 5.66
C GLU A 10 -3.87 -0.89 6.43
N GLU A 11 -3.87 -1.07 7.74
CA GLU A 11 -5.02 -0.68 8.56
C GLU A 11 -5.25 0.83 8.49
N ALA A 12 -4.17 1.60 8.52
CA ALA A 12 -4.28 3.06 8.44
C ALA A 12 -4.83 3.50 7.09
N LEU A 13 -4.37 2.87 6.00
CA LEU A 13 -4.87 3.20 4.66
C LEU A 13 -6.33 2.83 4.50
N LYS A 14 -6.76 1.70 5.07
CA LYS A 14 -8.15 1.24 4.95
C LYS A 14 -9.13 2.08 5.77
N LYS A 15 -8.64 2.97 6.62
CA LYS A 15 -9.53 3.95 7.28
C LYS A 15 -10.07 4.97 6.29
N ASP A 16 -9.40 5.15 5.14
CA ASP A 16 -9.88 6.03 4.09
C ASP A 16 -11.02 5.33 3.35
N PRO A 17 -12.23 5.93 3.32
CA PRO A 17 -13.38 5.26 2.71
C PRO A 17 -13.21 4.87 1.25
N VAL A 18 -12.30 5.54 0.52
CA VAL A 18 -12.09 5.23 -0.89
C VAL A 18 -11.26 3.95 -1.06
N VAL A 19 -10.50 3.55 -0.04
CA VAL A 19 -9.67 2.35 -0.10
C VAL A 19 -10.53 1.13 0.25
N PHE A 20 -10.75 0.27 -0.74
CA PHE A 20 -11.49 -0.96 -0.51
C PHE A 20 -10.61 -2.02 0.16
N ASP A 21 -9.41 -2.23 -0.40
CA ASP A 21 -8.46 -3.18 0.16
C ASP A 21 -7.05 -2.73 -0.23
N CYS A 22 -6.05 -3.20 0.52
CA CYS A 22 -4.67 -2.89 0.16
C CYS A 22 -3.70 -3.89 0.78
N LEU A 23 -2.55 -4.05 0.13
CA LEU A 23 -1.42 -4.78 0.66
C LEU A 23 -0.19 -3.90 0.55
N VAL A 24 0.63 -3.91 1.58
CA VAL A 24 1.82 -3.06 1.67
C VAL A 24 3.06 -3.94 1.60
N VAL A 25 3.99 -3.56 0.72
CA VAL A 25 5.24 -4.30 0.53
C VAL A 25 6.42 -3.34 0.57
N GLY A 26 7.60 -3.89 0.89
CA GLY A 26 8.84 -3.15 0.81
C GLY A 26 9.58 -3.55 -0.45
N LEU A 27 10.06 -2.56 -1.20
CA LEU A 27 10.89 -2.79 -2.37
C LEU A 27 12.26 -2.19 -2.14
N PRO A 28 13.33 -2.73 -2.79
CA PRO A 28 14.65 -2.15 -2.65
C PRO A 28 14.68 -0.69 -3.09
N ASP A 29 15.46 0.09 -2.37
CA ASP A 29 15.65 1.51 -2.65
C ASP A 29 17.12 1.82 -2.44
N ASP A 30 17.77 2.34 -3.47
CA ASP A 30 19.20 2.63 -3.43
C ASP A 30 19.57 3.62 -2.32
N ARG A 31 18.62 4.47 -1.96
CA ARG A 31 18.87 5.56 -1.03
C ARG A 31 18.60 5.20 0.42
N PHE A 32 17.54 4.44 0.67
CA PHE A 32 17.06 4.15 2.02
C PHE A 32 17.04 2.68 2.37
N GLY A 33 17.60 1.82 1.52
CA GLY A 33 17.56 0.39 1.72
C GLY A 33 16.25 -0.23 1.25
N GLN A 34 15.13 0.28 1.74
CA GLN A 34 13.80 -0.14 1.33
C GLN A 34 12.85 1.04 1.25
N LYS A 35 11.88 0.95 0.36
CA LYS A 35 10.78 1.91 0.30
C LYS A 35 9.46 1.16 0.41
N ILE A 36 8.49 1.79 1.02
CA ILE A 36 7.17 1.20 1.23
C ILE A 36 6.28 1.54 0.04
N ILE A 37 5.67 0.52 -0.54
CA ILE A 37 4.73 0.65 -1.65
C ILE A 37 3.41 0.04 -1.21
N ALA A 38 2.30 0.72 -1.46
CA ALA A 38 0.98 0.18 -1.19
C ALA A 38 0.29 -0.16 -2.50
N VAL A 39 -0.20 -1.41 -2.59
CA VAL A 39 -1.02 -1.85 -3.71
C VAL A 39 -2.47 -1.73 -3.24
N VAL A 40 -3.26 -0.91 -3.93
CA VAL A 40 -4.57 -0.47 -3.45
C VAL A 40 -5.65 -0.72 -4.50
N SER A 41 -6.78 -1.31 -4.05
CA SER A 41 -8.00 -1.29 -4.85
C SER A 41 -8.97 -0.30 -4.20
N THR A 42 -9.76 0.39 -5.04
CA THR A 42 -10.67 1.43 -4.57
C THR A 42 -12.11 0.94 -4.62
N GLU A 43 -12.97 1.59 -3.82
CA GLU A 43 -14.41 1.30 -3.83
C GLU A 43 -14.97 1.65 -5.20
N ASN A 44 -15.67 0.70 -5.81
CA ASN A 44 -16.33 0.88 -7.10
C ASN A 44 -15.37 1.40 -8.19
N ASP A 45 -14.11 1.01 -8.14
CA ASP A 45 -13.08 1.42 -9.11
C ASP A 45 -12.98 2.94 -9.24
N GLN A 46 -13.18 3.66 -8.15
CA GLN A 46 -13.06 5.12 -8.16
C GLN A 46 -11.63 5.54 -8.54
N ILE A 47 -11.55 6.61 -9.31
CA ILE A 47 -10.27 7.20 -9.69
C ILE A 47 -9.94 8.27 -8.66
N ILE A 48 -8.79 8.11 -7.99
CA ILE A 48 -8.34 9.05 -6.98
C ILE A 48 -6.83 9.21 -7.09
N ALA A 49 -6.32 10.38 -6.76
CA ALA A 49 -4.89 10.63 -6.80
C ALA A 49 -4.19 9.93 -5.64
N GLU A 50 -3.02 9.32 -5.91
CA GLU A 50 -2.26 8.67 -4.84
C GLU A 50 -1.87 9.65 -3.74
N THR A 51 -1.61 10.93 -4.11
CA THR A 51 -1.26 11.95 -3.12
C THR A 51 -2.38 12.19 -2.13
N ASP A 52 -3.63 12.04 -2.54
CA ASP A 52 -4.76 12.22 -1.63
C ASP A 52 -4.82 11.11 -0.61
N ILE A 53 -4.57 9.87 -1.02
CA ILE A 53 -4.56 8.73 -0.11
C ILE A 53 -3.41 8.88 0.90
N ILE A 54 -2.23 9.25 0.41
CA ILE A 54 -1.07 9.43 1.29
C ILE A 54 -1.30 10.58 2.25
N SER A 55 -1.86 11.69 1.75
CA SER A 55 -2.13 12.86 2.59
C SER A 55 -3.10 12.52 3.72
N ASN A 56 -4.17 11.77 3.40
CA ASN A 56 -5.12 11.35 4.42
C ASN A 56 -4.47 10.45 5.47
N ALA A 57 -3.54 9.61 5.05
CA ALA A 57 -2.87 8.69 5.96
C ALA A 57 -1.92 9.42 6.93
N ARG A 58 -1.52 10.64 6.62
CA ARG A 58 -0.63 11.42 7.51
C ARG A 58 -1.24 11.65 8.89
N GLU A 59 -2.54 11.61 9.00
CA GLU A 59 -3.22 11.78 10.27
C GLU A 59 -3.11 10.55 11.16
N ARG A 60 -2.72 9.40 10.59
CA ARG A 60 -2.72 8.11 11.29
C ARG A 60 -1.35 7.46 11.38
N LEU A 61 -0.39 7.91 10.56
CA LEU A 61 0.93 7.29 10.46
C LEU A 61 2.03 8.31 10.58
N ALA A 62 3.09 7.94 11.28
CA ALA A 62 4.32 8.74 11.29
C ALA A 62 4.87 8.82 9.86
N GLY A 63 5.53 9.94 9.55
CA GLY A 63 6.00 10.19 8.20
C GLY A 63 6.84 9.08 7.59
N TYR A 64 7.70 8.44 8.38
CA TYR A 64 8.58 7.38 7.87
C TYR A 64 7.80 6.10 7.54
N LYS A 65 6.56 5.97 7.99
CA LYS A 65 5.71 4.80 7.72
C LYS A 65 4.80 5.01 6.51
N LEU A 66 4.78 6.22 5.95
CA LEU A 66 3.92 6.52 4.81
C LEU A 66 4.47 5.85 3.55
N PRO A 67 3.58 5.29 2.70
CA PRO A 67 4.02 4.76 1.42
C PRO A 67 4.66 5.84 0.57
N LYS A 68 5.72 5.47 -0.13
CA LYS A 68 6.35 6.37 -1.11
C LYS A 68 5.52 6.43 -2.38
N GLN A 69 4.78 5.38 -2.67
CA GLN A 69 3.99 5.30 -3.88
C GLN A 69 2.78 4.40 -3.64
N ILE A 70 1.66 4.77 -4.27
CA ILE A 70 0.46 3.94 -4.30
C ILE A 70 0.35 3.38 -5.71
N ILE A 71 0.17 2.07 -5.82
CA ILE A 71 -0.04 1.41 -7.10
C ILE A 71 -1.45 0.84 -7.08
N PHE A 72 -2.30 1.29 -8.02
CA PHE A 72 -3.69 0.88 -8.05
C PHE A 72 -3.86 -0.42 -8.82
N CYS A 73 -4.75 -1.27 -8.34
CA CYS A 73 -5.12 -2.51 -9.00
C CYS A 73 -6.64 -2.63 -8.99
N SER A 74 -7.17 -3.49 -9.86
CA SER A 74 -8.62 -3.71 -9.90
C SER A 74 -9.09 -4.50 -8.68
N GLU A 75 -8.28 -5.44 -8.21
CA GLU A 75 -8.62 -6.27 -7.07
C GLU A 75 -7.34 -6.76 -6.39
N VAL A 76 -7.28 -6.59 -5.07
CA VAL A 76 -6.17 -7.12 -4.28
C VAL A 76 -6.34 -8.63 -4.16
N ARG A 77 -5.29 -9.36 -4.51
CA ARG A 77 -5.34 -10.82 -4.48
C ARG A 77 -5.10 -11.35 -3.06
N ARG A 78 -5.97 -12.25 -2.66
CA ARG A 78 -5.84 -12.95 -1.38
C ARG A 78 -6.01 -14.45 -1.61
N ALA A 79 -5.45 -15.24 -0.70
CA ALA A 79 -5.67 -16.69 -0.70
C ALA A 79 -7.14 -16.99 -0.38
N PRO A 80 -7.64 -18.21 -0.71
CA PRO A 80 -9.04 -18.55 -0.43
C PRO A 80 -9.46 -18.37 1.02
N ASN A 81 -8.51 -18.48 1.97
CA ASN A 81 -8.81 -18.27 3.39
C ASN A 81 -8.75 -16.80 3.81
N GLY A 82 -8.62 -15.89 2.86
CA GLY A 82 -8.58 -14.45 3.14
C GLY A 82 -7.20 -13.89 3.48
N LYS A 83 -6.18 -14.73 3.59
CA LYS A 83 -4.84 -14.26 3.92
C LYS A 83 -4.22 -13.50 2.76
N ALA A 84 -3.46 -12.47 3.10
CA ALA A 84 -2.80 -11.62 2.12
C ALA A 84 -1.80 -12.41 1.27
N ASP A 85 -1.84 -12.19 -0.04
CA ASP A 85 -0.87 -12.76 -0.97
C ASP A 85 0.23 -11.73 -1.22
N TYR A 86 1.19 -11.66 -0.30
CA TYR A 86 2.26 -10.67 -0.39
C TYR A 86 3.21 -10.95 -1.56
N LYS A 87 3.32 -12.20 -1.96
CA LYS A 87 4.16 -12.53 -3.12
C LYS A 87 3.57 -11.90 -4.38
N TRP A 88 2.26 -12.01 -4.55
CA TRP A 88 1.57 -11.36 -5.66
C TRP A 88 1.74 -9.84 -5.57
N ALA A 89 1.54 -9.27 -4.39
CA ALA A 89 1.61 -7.82 -4.21
C ALA A 89 3.00 -7.28 -4.54
N LYS A 90 4.04 -8.00 -4.13
CA LYS A 90 5.41 -7.58 -4.43
C LYS A 90 5.68 -7.61 -5.92
N THR A 91 5.30 -8.69 -6.60
CA THR A 91 5.48 -8.82 -8.04
C THR A 91 4.70 -7.74 -8.78
N PHE A 92 3.45 -7.51 -8.38
CA PHE A 92 2.61 -6.49 -9.00
C PHE A 92 3.23 -5.10 -8.83
N ALA A 93 3.73 -4.80 -7.64
CA ALA A 93 4.38 -3.53 -7.38
C ALA A 93 5.64 -3.35 -8.23
N GLU A 94 6.47 -4.39 -8.30
CA GLU A 94 7.70 -4.32 -9.11
C GLU A 94 7.41 -4.07 -10.59
N GLU A 95 6.33 -4.65 -11.09
CA GLU A 95 5.97 -4.52 -12.51
C GLU A 95 5.34 -3.17 -12.83
N ASN A 96 4.81 -2.47 -11.84
CA ASN A 96 4.04 -1.25 -12.05
C ASN A 96 4.67 -0.01 -11.41
N ILE A 97 5.83 -0.14 -10.82
CA ILE A 97 6.50 0.98 -10.16
C ILE A 97 6.95 2.01 -11.20
N LYS A 98 6.85 3.28 -10.85
CA LYS A 98 7.22 4.38 -11.75
C LYS A 98 8.62 4.87 -11.50
#